data_c5c59e5928462c08735d6ccf07e91af6
#
_entry.id   c5c59e5928462c08735d6ccf07e91af6
#
_cell.length_a   1.000
_cell.length_b   1.000
_cell.length_c   1.000
_cell.angle_alpha   90.00
_cell.angle_beta   90.00
_cell.angle_gamma   90.00
#
_symmetry.space_group_name_H-M   'P 1'
#
loop_
_entity.id
_entity.type
_entity.pdbx_description
1 polymer ?
#
loop_
_entity_poly.entity_id
_entity_poly.type
_entity_poly.pdbx_seq_one_letter_code
_entity_poly.pdbx_strand_id
1 'polypeptide(L)'
;MLDAWDCTISGQHDAYLAHSAEWVQNHLPSPCATFKIFLEPGQEPQTLTSAFATIAAFLTDNTNRNEVVTVFLESHLGDPRLVSAALAEVSDLIFYADRINPGSPTSWNVTTDGWPTLRWMIDNDKRLVVFSENKADEPAVPYIYDWVVETVYGNASLAPTCAARPESLPLNTPQKLFVMNHFPTTSSQNIPWRESYEQINDAEALAAQRDRCHEAAIKYPNFVAVDYVEIGNHGGPTRAVSDINHLMATPTATQ
;
A
#
# COMPACT_ATOMS: atom_id res chain seq x y z
N MET A 1 -3.32 -0.05 1.53
CA MET A 1 -3.05 -1.45 1.91
C MET A 1 -4.37 -2.20 1.89
N LEU A 2 -4.38 -3.47 1.50
CA LEU A 2 -5.56 -4.34 1.53
C LEU A 2 -5.19 -5.62 2.28
N ASP A 3 -5.94 -5.94 3.33
CA ASP A 3 -5.75 -7.18 4.11
C ASP A 3 -6.71 -8.24 3.56
N ALA A 4 -6.16 -9.32 3.03
CA ALA A 4 -6.92 -10.38 2.40
C ALA A 4 -6.81 -11.70 3.16
N TRP A 5 -7.96 -12.30 3.45
CA TRP A 5 -8.10 -13.54 4.22
C TRP A 5 -8.82 -14.62 3.42
N ASP A 6 -8.29 -15.81 3.49
CA ASP A 6 -8.87 -17.03 2.92
C ASP A 6 -10.05 -17.51 3.78
N CYS A 7 -11.26 -17.29 3.31
CA CYS A 7 -12.47 -17.55 4.07
C CYS A 7 -13.52 -18.33 3.28
N THR A 8 -14.34 -19.11 3.99
CA THR A 8 -15.58 -19.66 3.44
C THR A 8 -16.77 -18.99 4.11
N ILE A 9 -17.48 -18.15 3.37
CA ILE A 9 -18.66 -17.42 3.83
C ILE A 9 -19.86 -17.90 3.03
N SER A 10 -20.93 -18.32 3.72
CA SER A 10 -22.14 -18.88 3.08
C SER A 10 -21.88 -20.00 2.07
N GLY A 11 -20.82 -20.78 2.29
CA GLY A 11 -20.43 -21.89 1.40
C GLY A 11 -19.56 -21.48 0.20
N GLN A 12 -19.28 -20.21 0.03
CA GLN A 12 -18.34 -19.69 -0.99
C GLN A 12 -16.96 -19.48 -0.36
N HIS A 13 -15.96 -20.16 -0.94
CA HIS A 13 -14.55 -20.00 -0.58
C HIS A 13 -13.93 -18.94 -1.48
N ASP A 14 -13.37 -17.85 -0.87
CA ASP A 14 -12.81 -16.72 -1.61
C ASP A 14 -11.79 -15.95 -0.74
N ALA A 15 -11.07 -15.02 -1.35
CA ALA A 15 -10.25 -14.02 -0.67
C ALA A 15 -11.14 -12.84 -0.26
N TYR A 16 -11.41 -12.69 1.02
CA TYR A 16 -12.21 -11.60 1.56
C TYR A 16 -11.32 -10.52 2.19
N LEU A 17 -11.74 -9.26 2.05
CA LEU A 17 -11.04 -8.15 2.69
C LEU A 17 -11.54 -7.94 4.11
N ALA A 18 -10.62 -8.01 5.08
CA ALA A 18 -10.91 -7.75 6.48
C ALA A 18 -9.65 -7.29 7.20
N HIS A 19 -9.76 -6.22 7.95
CA HIS A 19 -8.74 -5.89 8.94
C HIS A 19 -9.06 -6.59 10.24
N SER A 20 -8.16 -7.45 10.73
CA SER A 20 -8.33 -8.09 12.04
C SER A 20 -7.28 -7.58 13.01
N ALA A 21 -7.73 -7.02 14.14
CA ALA A 21 -6.85 -6.71 15.24
C ALA A 21 -6.17 -8.00 15.75
N GLU A 22 -4.92 -7.89 16.19
CA GLU A 22 -4.13 -9.01 16.74
C GLU A 22 -4.91 -9.81 17.83
N TRP A 23 -5.76 -9.11 18.58
CA TRP A 23 -6.64 -9.76 19.56
C TRP A 23 -7.60 -10.76 18.90
N VAL A 24 -8.16 -10.42 17.75
CA VAL A 24 -9.09 -11.28 17.00
C VAL A 24 -8.35 -12.51 16.48
N GLN A 25 -7.13 -12.34 15.95
CA GLN A 25 -6.31 -13.44 15.46
C GLN A 25 -5.98 -14.45 16.57
N ASN A 26 -5.78 -13.95 17.79
CA ASN A 26 -5.38 -14.79 18.93
C ASN A 26 -6.56 -15.42 19.71
N HIS A 27 -7.79 -14.92 19.55
CA HIS A 27 -8.93 -15.33 20.38
C HIS A 27 -10.12 -15.90 19.60
N LEU A 28 -10.19 -15.71 18.29
CA LEU A 28 -11.22 -16.29 17.45
C LEU A 28 -10.65 -17.42 16.58
N PRO A 29 -11.43 -18.47 16.31
CA PRO A 29 -10.98 -19.63 15.55
C PRO A 29 -10.63 -19.28 14.08
N SER A 30 -11.06 -18.13 13.59
CA SER A 30 -10.72 -17.59 12.27
C SER A 30 -11.12 -16.12 12.17
N PRO A 31 -10.31 -15.25 11.53
CA PRO A 31 -10.74 -13.90 11.17
C PRO A 31 -12.05 -13.87 10.39
N CYS A 32 -12.34 -14.92 9.65
CA CYS A 32 -13.59 -15.11 8.92
C CYS A 32 -14.84 -15.08 9.81
N ALA A 33 -14.71 -15.42 11.09
CA ALA A 33 -15.82 -15.33 12.06
C ALA A 33 -16.20 -13.87 12.36
N THR A 34 -15.27 -12.93 12.19
CA THR A 34 -15.53 -11.50 12.46
C THR A 34 -16.47 -10.87 11.44
N PHE A 35 -16.49 -11.36 10.20
CA PHE A 35 -17.42 -10.86 9.19
C PHE A 35 -18.89 -10.90 9.65
N LYS A 36 -19.27 -11.93 10.42
CA LYS A 36 -20.63 -12.05 10.96
C LYS A 36 -20.95 -11.08 12.08
N ILE A 37 -19.91 -10.51 12.72
CA ILE A 37 -20.05 -9.64 13.89
C ILE A 37 -20.04 -8.16 13.48
N PHE A 38 -19.27 -7.79 12.44
CA PHE A 38 -19.02 -6.40 12.08
C PHE A 38 -19.72 -5.93 10.81
N LEU A 39 -20.32 -6.84 10.03
CA LEU A 39 -21.14 -6.43 8.88
C LEU A 39 -22.53 -6.04 9.33
N GLU A 40 -23.02 -4.91 8.85
CA GLU A 40 -24.41 -4.50 9.02
C GLU A 40 -25.35 -5.52 8.35
N PRO A 41 -26.56 -5.72 8.86
CA PRO A 41 -27.52 -6.63 8.26
C PRO A 41 -27.78 -6.30 6.77
N GLY A 42 -27.50 -7.26 5.89
CA GLY A 42 -27.64 -7.10 4.44
C GLY A 42 -26.41 -6.56 3.72
N GLN A 43 -25.33 -6.30 4.43
CA GLN A 43 -24.05 -5.96 3.85
C GLN A 43 -23.27 -7.25 3.51
N GLU A 44 -22.83 -7.37 2.27
CA GLU A 44 -21.97 -8.47 1.83
C GLU A 44 -20.50 -8.12 2.08
N PRO A 45 -19.69 -9.11 2.52
CA PRO A 45 -18.27 -8.88 2.70
C PRO A 45 -17.59 -8.64 1.35
N GLN A 46 -16.69 -7.67 1.32
CA GLN A 46 -15.94 -7.34 0.11
C GLN A 46 -14.88 -8.41 -0.17
N THR A 47 -14.85 -8.90 -1.41
CA THR A 47 -13.81 -9.81 -1.88
C THR A 47 -12.64 -9.05 -2.50
N LEU A 48 -11.47 -9.69 -2.57
CA LEU A 48 -10.31 -9.14 -3.27
C LEU A 48 -10.63 -8.88 -4.75
N THR A 49 -11.38 -9.79 -5.39
CA THR A 49 -11.86 -9.61 -6.78
C THR A 49 -12.72 -8.35 -6.91
N SER A 50 -13.68 -8.12 -5.99
CA SER A 50 -14.53 -6.93 -6.06
C SER A 50 -13.75 -5.63 -5.83
N ALA A 51 -12.71 -5.66 -5.01
CA ALA A 51 -11.83 -4.52 -4.82
C ALA A 51 -11.02 -4.19 -6.09
N PHE A 52 -10.45 -5.19 -6.75
CA PHE A 52 -9.75 -4.96 -8.02
C PHE A 52 -10.70 -4.52 -9.13
N ALA A 53 -11.93 -5.03 -9.19
CA ALA A 53 -12.94 -4.52 -10.12
C ALA A 53 -13.26 -3.04 -9.87
N THR A 54 -13.33 -2.60 -8.61
CA THR A 54 -13.51 -1.19 -8.25
C THR A 54 -12.31 -0.35 -8.70
N ILE A 55 -11.08 -0.82 -8.49
CA ILE A 55 -9.86 -0.14 -8.95
C ILE A 55 -9.83 -0.06 -10.49
N ALA A 56 -10.21 -1.13 -11.18
CA ALA A 56 -10.30 -1.13 -12.65
C ALA A 56 -11.32 -0.09 -13.14
N ALA A 57 -12.51 -0.05 -12.55
CA ALA A 57 -13.53 0.94 -12.88
C ALA A 57 -13.01 2.37 -12.65
N PHE A 58 -12.31 2.62 -11.55
CA PHE A 58 -11.67 3.91 -11.27
C PHE A 58 -10.62 4.27 -12.35
N LEU A 59 -9.71 3.36 -12.68
CA LEU A 59 -8.65 3.60 -13.65
C LEU A 59 -9.16 3.73 -15.08
N THR A 60 -10.28 3.10 -15.44
CA THR A 60 -10.87 3.18 -16.78
C THR A 60 -11.80 4.36 -16.96
N ASP A 61 -12.17 5.06 -15.89
CA ASP A 61 -12.94 6.31 -15.99
C ASP A 61 -12.07 7.41 -16.66
N ASN A 62 -12.66 8.11 -17.62
CA ASN A 62 -11.98 9.16 -18.37
C ASN A 62 -11.46 10.32 -17.48
N THR A 63 -12.09 10.57 -16.34
CA THR A 63 -11.65 11.59 -15.38
C THR A 63 -10.37 11.20 -14.66
N ASN A 64 -10.10 9.89 -14.56
CA ASN A 64 -8.97 9.31 -13.83
C ASN A 64 -7.88 8.72 -14.76
N ARG A 65 -7.91 9.06 -16.04
CA ARG A 65 -6.99 8.49 -17.04
C ARG A 65 -5.51 8.75 -16.77
N ASN A 66 -5.18 9.70 -15.90
CA ASN A 66 -3.81 10.05 -15.52
C ASN A 66 -3.42 9.50 -14.13
N GLU A 67 -4.29 8.69 -13.52
CA GLU A 67 -4.02 8.11 -12.21
C GLU A 67 -3.26 6.78 -12.32
N VAL A 68 -2.37 6.55 -11.37
CA VAL A 68 -1.65 5.29 -11.16
C VAL A 68 -1.92 4.83 -9.74
N VAL A 69 -2.37 3.60 -9.58
CA VAL A 69 -2.70 3.01 -8.28
C VAL A 69 -1.65 1.98 -7.91
N THR A 70 -1.17 2.03 -6.67
CA THR A 70 -0.33 0.98 -6.09
C THR A 70 -1.07 0.33 -4.93
N VAL A 71 -1.16 -1.00 -4.96
CA VAL A 71 -1.76 -1.81 -3.91
C VAL A 71 -0.67 -2.58 -3.18
N PHE A 72 -0.64 -2.44 -1.86
CA PHE A 72 0.12 -3.30 -0.96
C PHE A 72 -0.87 -4.29 -0.35
N LEU A 73 -0.68 -5.58 -0.65
CA LEU A 73 -1.52 -6.66 -0.19
C LEU A 73 -0.89 -7.32 1.04
N GLU A 74 -1.52 -7.17 2.19
CA GLU A 74 -1.24 -7.98 3.37
C GLU A 74 -2.04 -9.28 3.22
N SER A 75 -1.38 -10.29 2.65
CA SER A 75 -2.03 -11.53 2.24
C SER A 75 -1.89 -12.60 3.32
N HIS A 76 -3.03 -12.97 3.89
CA HIS A 76 -3.18 -14.11 4.80
C HIS A 76 -3.85 -15.30 4.10
N LEU A 77 -3.59 -15.46 2.79
CA LEU A 77 -4.20 -16.48 1.97
C LEU A 77 -3.39 -17.78 2.04
N GLY A 78 -4.07 -18.89 2.29
CA GLY A 78 -3.48 -20.22 2.20
C GLY A 78 -3.42 -20.76 0.76
N ASP A 79 -4.24 -20.19 -0.15
CA ASP A 79 -4.28 -20.56 -1.56
C ASP A 79 -3.87 -19.37 -2.46
N PRO A 80 -2.65 -19.35 -3.01
CA PRO A 80 -2.18 -18.25 -3.86
C PRO A 80 -2.95 -18.14 -5.18
N ARG A 81 -3.74 -19.15 -5.58
CA ARG A 81 -4.59 -19.08 -6.77
C ARG A 81 -5.70 -18.04 -6.61
N LEU A 82 -6.11 -17.73 -5.39
CA LEU A 82 -7.09 -16.68 -5.12
C LEU A 82 -6.58 -15.30 -5.53
N VAL A 83 -5.28 -15.00 -5.33
CA VAL A 83 -4.66 -13.76 -5.83
C VAL A 83 -4.68 -13.72 -7.35
N SER A 84 -4.26 -14.80 -7.99
CA SER A 84 -4.25 -14.89 -9.47
C SER A 84 -5.65 -14.72 -10.06
N ALA A 85 -6.66 -15.33 -9.43
CA ALA A 85 -8.04 -15.21 -9.86
C ALA A 85 -8.57 -13.77 -9.70
N ALA A 86 -8.27 -13.12 -8.58
CA ALA A 86 -8.69 -11.75 -8.32
C ALA A 86 -8.07 -10.73 -9.30
N LEU A 87 -6.86 -11.01 -9.80
CA LEU A 87 -6.13 -10.13 -10.74
C LEU A 87 -6.49 -10.40 -12.21
N ALA A 88 -7.21 -11.46 -12.53
CA ALA A 88 -7.43 -11.88 -13.92
C ALA A 88 -8.07 -10.77 -14.78
N GLU A 89 -9.08 -10.06 -14.25
CA GLU A 89 -9.82 -9.03 -14.99
C GLU A 89 -9.06 -7.70 -15.10
N VAL A 90 -8.00 -7.51 -14.31
CA VAL A 90 -7.20 -6.27 -14.28
C VAL A 90 -5.80 -6.46 -14.85
N SER A 91 -5.49 -7.67 -15.35
CA SER A 91 -4.14 -8.07 -15.78
C SER A 91 -3.52 -7.13 -16.82
N ASP A 92 -4.33 -6.55 -17.70
CA ASP A 92 -3.85 -5.63 -18.74
C ASP A 92 -3.37 -4.29 -18.16
N LEU A 93 -3.88 -3.89 -17.01
CA LEU A 93 -3.50 -2.65 -16.32
C LEU A 93 -2.25 -2.82 -15.45
N ILE A 94 -1.85 -4.08 -15.15
CA ILE A 94 -0.78 -4.33 -14.19
C ILE A 94 0.60 -4.04 -14.79
N PHE A 95 1.40 -3.28 -14.02
CA PHE A 95 2.84 -3.18 -14.18
C PHE A 95 3.52 -4.11 -13.18
N TYR A 96 4.33 -5.03 -13.67
CA TYR A 96 5.08 -5.98 -12.86
C TYR A 96 6.53 -5.52 -12.67
N ALA A 97 6.99 -5.44 -11.42
CA ALA A 97 8.36 -5.06 -11.10
C ALA A 97 9.37 -6.19 -11.38
N ASP A 98 8.94 -7.44 -11.25
CA ASP A 98 9.78 -8.65 -11.26
C ASP A 98 9.99 -9.27 -12.66
N ARG A 99 9.33 -8.73 -13.68
CA ARG A 99 9.36 -9.32 -15.04
C ARG A 99 9.25 -8.27 -16.13
N ILE A 100 9.48 -8.72 -17.38
CA ILE A 100 9.24 -7.89 -18.55
C ILE A 100 7.76 -7.60 -18.70
N ASN A 101 7.40 -6.33 -18.87
CA ASN A 101 6.03 -5.88 -19.06
C ASN A 101 5.70 -5.84 -20.57
N PRO A 102 4.90 -6.80 -21.10
CA PRO A 102 4.53 -6.83 -22.50
C PRO A 102 3.51 -5.73 -22.84
N GLY A 103 3.44 -5.34 -24.12
CA GLY A 103 2.41 -4.43 -24.63
C GLY A 103 2.86 -2.99 -24.84
N SER A 104 4.12 -2.66 -24.51
CA SER A 104 4.76 -1.42 -24.91
C SER A 104 5.69 -1.65 -26.10
N PRO A 105 5.97 -0.64 -26.97
CA PRO A 105 7.02 -0.70 -28.00
C PRO A 105 8.40 -1.02 -27.41
N THR A 106 8.59 -0.75 -26.14
CA THR A 106 9.78 -1.12 -25.36
C THR A 106 9.32 -1.93 -24.15
N SER A 107 9.63 -3.23 -24.12
CA SER A 107 9.46 -4.05 -22.93
C SER A 107 10.27 -3.43 -21.78
N TRP A 108 9.61 -3.12 -20.64
CA TRP A 108 10.27 -2.50 -19.48
C TRP A 108 10.60 -3.55 -18.43
N ASN A 109 11.80 -3.45 -17.86
CA ASN A 109 12.23 -4.29 -16.74
C ASN A 109 12.90 -3.42 -15.67
N VAL A 110 12.35 -3.40 -14.47
CA VAL A 110 12.84 -2.54 -13.37
C VAL A 110 14.29 -2.85 -12.99
N THR A 111 14.71 -4.11 -13.08
CA THR A 111 16.09 -4.49 -12.73
C THR A 111 17.15 -3.85 -13.65
N THR A 112 16.83 -3.71 -14.92
CA THR A 112 17.75 -3.15 -15.93
C THR A 112 17.52 -1.68 -16.20
N ASP A 113 16.25 -1.26 -16.22
CA ASP A 113 15.82 0.06 -16.69
C ASP A 113 15.50 1.02 -15.55
N GLY A 114 15.44 0.50 -14.30
CA GLY A 114 14.97 1.23 -13.13
C GLY A 114 13.43 1.35 -13.09
N TRP A 115 12.91 2.10 -12.14
CA TRP A 115 11.46 2.36 -12.05
C TRP A 115 11.02 3.28 -13.19
N PRO A 116 9.89 2.97 -13.85
CA PRO A 116 9.35 3.85 -14.88
C PRO A 116 8.84 5.16 -14.24
N THR A 117 8.78 6.20 -15.07
CA THR A 117 8.05 7.41 -14.65
C THR A 117 6.55 7.15 -14.68
N LEU A 118 5.77 7.87 -13.86
CA LEU A 118 4.30 7.81 -13.90
C LEU A 118 3.78 8.14 -15.32
N ARG A 119 4.44 9.05 -16.03
CA ARG A 119 4.08 9.37 -17.41
C ARG A 119 4.21 8.17 -18.35
N TRP A 120 5.30 7.38 -18.23
CA TRP A 120 5.46 6.15 -19.00
C TRP A 120 4.35 5.14 -18.67
N MET A 121 4.01 4.98 -17.39
CA MET A 121 2.94 4.06 -16.95
C MET A 121 1.59 4.46 -17.55
N ILE A 122 1.28 5.75 -17.58
CA ILE A 122 0.05 6.31 -18.15
C ILE A 122 0.02 6.08 -19.67
N ASP A 123 1.12 6.41 -20.37
CA ASP A 123 1.19 6.30 -21.82
C ASP A 123 1.14 4.85 -22.33
N ASN A 124 1.48 3.89 -21.49
CA ASN A 124 1.46 2.46 -21.81
C ASN A 124 0.29 1.70 -21.16
N ASP A 125 -0.63 2.40 -20.51
CA ASP A 125 -1.78 1.86 -19.77
C ASP A 125 -1.40 0.77 -18.74
N LYS A 126 -0.21 0.90 -18.13
CA LYS A 126 0.29 0.05 -17.05
C LYS A 126 0.18 0.79 -15.72
N ARG A 127 -1.07 1.02 -15.29
CA ARG A 127 -1.41 1.96 -14.23
C ARG A 127 -1.80 1.32 -12.90
N LEU A 128 -1.66 0.01 -12.76
CA LEU A 128 -1.86 -0.73 -11.52
C LEU A 128 -0.57 -1.44 -11.14
N VAL A 129 -0.05 -1.18 -9.95
CA VAL A 129 1.07 -1.92 -9.36
C VAL A 129 0.55 -2.67 -8.13
N VAL A 130 0.85 -3.95 -8.03
CA VAL A 130 0.44 -4.77 -6.89
C VAL A 130 1.68 -5.45 -6.32
N PHE A 131 1.83 -5.39 -5.00
CA PHE A 131 2.82 -6.13 -4.24
C PHE A 131 2.13 -6.95 -3.15
N SER A 132 2.72 -8.07 -2.75
CA SER A 132 2.25 -8.85 -1.61
C SER A 132 3.33 -8.98 -0.53
N GLU A 133 2.91 -8.94 0.74
CA GLU A 133 3.76 -9.29 1.88
C GLU A 133 3.93 -10.81 2.02
N ASN A 134 3.12 -11.61 1.34
CA ASN A 134 3.22 -13.06 1.34
C ASN A 134 3.99 -13.56 0.11
N LYS A 135 5.17 -14.12 0.34
CA LYS A 135 6.00 -14.67 -0.74
C LYS A 135 5.35 -15.84 -1.47
N ALA A 136 4.38 -16.52 -0.85
CA ALA A 136 3.65 -17.60 -1.50
C ALA A 136 2.73 -17.12 -2.64
N ASP A 137 2.42 -15.82 -2.72
CA ASP A 137 1.62 -15.24 -3.79
C ASP A 137 2.39 -15.07 -5.12
N GLU A 138 3.72 -15.25 -5.10
CA GLU A 138 4.48 -15.36 -6.34
C GLU A 138 4.09 -16.63 -7.12
N PRO A 139 4.02 -16.60 -8.45
CA PRO A 139 4.37 -15.49 -9.34
C PRO A 139 3.20 -14.57 -9.71
N ALA A 140 2.05 -14.63 -9.03
CA ALA A 140 0.91 -13.76 -9.35
C ALA A 140 1.26 -12.28 -9.13
N VAL A 141 1.89 -11.98 -8.00
CA VAL A 141 2.38 -10.63 -7.64
C VAL A 141 3.79 -10.69 -7.06
N PRO A 142 4.63 -9.64 -7.26
CA PRO A 142 5.96 -9.58 -6.67
C PRO A 142 5.91 -9.47 -5.14
N TYR A 143 6.85 -10.13 -4.47
CA TYR A 143 7.05 -9.98 -3.04
C TYR A 143 7.53 -8.56 -2.70
N ILE A 144 6.85 -7.87 -1.79
CA ILE A 144 7.05 -6.44 -1.55
C ILE A 144 8.49 -6.09 -1.17
N TYR A 145 9.13 -6.83 -0.26
CA TYR A 145 10.44 -6.47 0.26
C TYR A 145 11.61 -6.71 -0.70
N ASP A 146 11.34 -7.33 -1.85
CA ASP A 146 12.29 -7.34 -2.97
C ASP A 146 12.33 -6.01 -3.74
N TRP A 147 11.32 -5.13 -3.59
CA TRP A 147 11.13 -3.92 -4.39
C TRP A 147 10.94 -2.65 -3.58
N VAL A 148 10.56 -2.78 -2.32
CA VAL A 148 10.17 -1.69 -1.43
C VAL A 148 10.96 -1.77 -0.14
N VAL A 149 11.33 -0.62 0.42
CA VAL A 149 11.79 -0.48 1.80
C VAL A 149 10.75 0.29 2.59
N GLU A 150 10.62 -0.03 3.87
CA GLU A 150 9.51 0.45 4.68
C GLU A 150 9.96 0.75 6.10
N THR A 151 9.43 1.85 6.70
CA THR A 151 9.64 2.14 8.12
C THR A 151 8.74 1.29 9.00
N VAL A 152 9.16 1.04 10.24
CA VAL A 152 8.28 0.42 11.25
C VAL A 152 7.01 1.25 11.45
N TYR A 153 5.92 0.55 11.77
CA TYR A 153 4.62 1.14 12.09
C TYR A 153 4.10 0.61 13.43
N GLY A 154 2.98 1.15 13.89
CA GLY A 154 2.20 0.54 14.95
C GLY A 154 2.81 0.57 16.34
N ASN A 155 3.84 1.37 16.59
CA ASN A 155 4.30 1.56 17.95
C ASN A 155 3.42 2.59 18.68
N ALA A 156 3.25 2.47 19.99
CA ALA A 156 2.42 3.36 20.81
C ALA A 156 2.92 4.82 20.88
N SER A 157 3.99 5.15 20.17
CA SER A 157 4.57 6.47 20.12
C SER A 157 3.83 7.34 19.10
N LEU A 158 3.46 8.56 19.52
CA LEU A 158 2.99 9.62 18.62
C LEU A 158 4.11 10.19 17.72
N ALA A 159 5.34 9.71 17.90
CA ALA A 159 6.50 10.08 17.09
C ALA A 159 7.02 8.86 16.31
N PRO A 160 6.47 8.57 15.14
CA PRO A 160 6.91 7.46 14.30
C PRO A 160 8.42 7.54 14.03
N THR A 161 9.09 6.40 14.06
CA THR A 161 10.54 6.32 13.87
C THR A 161 10.88 6.10 12.40
N CYS A 162 12.13 6.41 12.02
CA CYS A 162 12.67 6.10 10.70
C CYS A 162 13.52 4.82 10.70
N ALA A 163 13.26 3.89 11.61
CA ALA A 163 13.85 2.56 11.56
C ALA A 163 13.18 1.71 10.49
N ALA A 164 13.95 0.86 9.81
CA ALA A 164 13.37 -0.11 8.87
C ALA A 164 12.55 -1.18 9.61
N ARG A 165 11.46 -1.66 9.03
CA ARG A 165 10.76 -2.88 9.48
C ARG A 165 11.72 -4.07 9.51
N PRO A 166 11.53 -5.04 10.43
CA PRO A 166 12.38 -6.23 10.47
C PRO A 166 12.43 -7.01 9.16
N GLU A 167 11.32 -7.05 8.41
CA GLU A 167 11.20 -7.74 7.12
C GLU A 167 11.79 -6.93 5.96
N SER A 168 11.94 -5.62 6.14
CA SER A 168 12.42 -4.70 5.12
C SER A 168 13.96 -4.70 5.05
N LEU A 169 14.49 -4.45 3.87
CA LEU A 169 15.88 -4.06 3.70
C LEU A 169 16.14 -2.69 4.35
N PRO A 170 17.42 -2.31 4.60
CA PRO A 170 17.74 -0.97 5.06
C PRO A 170 17.15 0.12 4.18
N LEU A 171 16.63 1.20 4.78
CA LEU A 171 15.89 2.25 4.07
C LEU A 171 16.70 2.89 2.92
N ASN A 172 18.02 2.97 3.06
CA ASN A 172 18.92 3.51 2.07
C ASN A 172 19.30 2.54 0.94
N THR A 173 18.67 1.35 0.88
CA THR A 173 18.92 0.40 -0.21
C THR A 173 18.59 1.07 -1.55
N PRO A 174 19.54 1.07 -2.52
CA PRO A 174 19.33 1.70 -3.81
C PRO A 174 18.20 1.08 -4.60
N GLN A 175 17.59 1.85 -5.49
CA GLN A 175 16.54 1.43 -6.44
C GLN A 175 15.27 0.84 -5.82
N LYS A 176 15.13 0.86 -4.49
CA LYS A 176 13.87 0.45 -3.83
C LYS A 176 12.94 1.65 -3.69
N LEU A 177 11.65 1.43 -3.90
CA LEU A 177 10.62 2.39 -3.49
C LEU A 177 10.60 2.48 -1.98
N PHE A 178 10.14 3.60 -1.45
CA PHE A 178 10.16 3.85 -0.02
C PHE A 178 8.77 4.17 0.50
N VAL A 179 8.29 3.37 1.48
CA VAL A 179 7.06 3.61 2.24
C VAL A 179 7.42 4.18 3.61
N MET A 180 6.92 5.37 3.88
CA MET A 180 6.99 6.01 5.19
C MET A 180 5.66 5.81 5.90
N ASN A 181 5.64 4.97 6.92
CA ASN A 181 4.47 4.77 7.77
C ASN A 181 4.34 5.91 8.78
N HIS A 182 3.15 6.50 8.85
CA HIS A 182 2.84 7.62 9.72
C HIS A 182 1.50 7.39 10.43
N PHE A 183 1.37 6.26 11.08
CA PHE A 183 0.20 5.94 11.91
C PHE A 183 0.63 5.20 13.16
N PRO A 184 0.30 5.74 14.35
CA PRO A 184 0.47 5.01 15.60
C PRO A 184 -0.69 4.04 15.80
N THR A 185 -0.43 2.96 16.51
CA THR A 185 -1.48 2.09 17.03
C THR A 185 -1.50 2.18 18.55
N THR A 186 -2.65 1.97 19.16
CA THR A 186 -2.73 1.89 20.61
C THR A 186 -2.20 0.54 21.11
N SER A 187 -1.42 0.56 22.19
CA SER A 187 -0.75 -0.62 22.74
C SER A 187 -1.68 -1.73 23.20
N SER A 188 -2.98 -1.45 23.40
CA SER A 188 -3.93 -2.41 23.96
C SER A 188 -4.82 -3.10 22.93
N GLN A 189 -5.01 -2.53 21.74
CA GLN A 189 -5.96 -3.06 20.76
C GLN A 189 -5.56 -2.86 19.30
N ASN A 190 -4.41 -2.26 19.01
CA ASN A 190 -3.98 -1.87 17.66
C ASN A 190 -5.03 -1.05 16.87
N ILE A 191 -5.93 -0.37 17.59
CA ILE A 191 -6.97 0.47 17.00
C ILE A 191 -6.58 1.93 17.20
N PRO A 192 -6.33 2.68 16.12
CA PRO A 192 -6.04 4.09 16.21
C PRO A 192 -7.25 4.88 16.71
N TRP A 193 -7.02 5.86 17.57
CA TRP A 193 -8.06 6.79 18.03
C TRP A 193 -8.28 7.85 16.97
N ARG A 194 -9.46 7.88 16.36
CA ARG A 194 -9.78 8.81 15.26
C ARG A 194 -9.52 10.28 15.62
N GLU A 195 -9.86 10.67 16.85
CA GLU A 195 -9.74 12.05 17.35
C GLU A 195 -8.28 12.54 17.44
N SER A 196 -7.32 11.63 17.56
CA SER A 196 -5.90 12.01 17.62
C SER A 196 -5.30 12.32 16.25
N TYR A 197 -5.98 11.93 15.15
CA TYR A 197 -5.45 12.08 13.80
C TYR A 197 -5.44 13.53 13.28
N GLU A 198 -6.17 14.46 13.89
CA GLU A 198 -6.01 15.88 13.59
C GLU A 198 -4.57 16.37 13.82
N GLN A 199 -3.93 15.87 14.88
CA GLN A 199 -2.55 16.21 15.21
C GLN A 199 -1.53 15.24 14.57
N ILE A 200 -1.84 13.96 14.51
CA ILE A 200 -0.95 12.96 13.91
C ILE A 200 -0.75 13.26 12.43
N ASN A 201 -1.84 13.46 11.69
CA ASN A 201 -1.81 13.77 10.26
C ASN A 201 -1.61 15.27 9.97
N ASP A 202 -1.16 16.04 10.95
CA ASP A 202 -0.79 17.43 10.72
C ASP A 202 0.33 17.52 9.67
N ALA A 203 0.20 18.45 8.73
CA ALA A 203 1.17 18.57 7.64
C ALA A 203 2.60 18.86 8.12
N GLU A 204 2.74 19.58 9.24
CA GLU A 204 4.05 19.89 9.83
C GLU A 204 4.63 18.68 10.55
N ALA A 205 3.80 17.84 11.21
CA ALA A 205 4.22 16.58 11.81
C ALA A 205 4.71 15.59 10.75
N LEU A 206 3.99 15.48 9.65
CA LEU A 206 4.39 14.68 8.49
C LEU A 206 5.69 15.18 7.85
N ALA A 207 5.84 16.51 7.70
CA ALA A 207 7.07 17.11 7.19
C ALA A 207 8.27 16.83 8.10
N ALA A 208 8.10 16.93 9.41
CA ALA A 208 9.16 16.64 10.37
C ALA A 208 9.60 15.18 10.33
N GLN A 209 8.68 14.22 10.16
CA GLN A 209 9.05 12.82 9.96
C GLN A 209 9.72 12.60 8.60
N ARG A 210 9.18 13.17 7.53
CA ARG A 210 9.78 13.13 6.19
C ARG A 210 11.26 13.52 6.23
N ASP A 211 11.59 14.64 6.87
CA ASP A 211 12.96 15.16 6.91
C ASP A 211 13.89 14.20 7.67
N ARG A 212 13.45 13.68 8.82
CA ARG A 212 14.21 12.66 9.54
C ARG A 212 14.38 11.38 8.72
N CYS A 213 13.34 10.95 8.02
CA CYS A 213 13.39 9.73 7.22
C CYS A 213 14.19 9.93 5.92
N HIS A 214 14.20 11.13 5.37
CA HIS A 214 15.06 11.47 4.25
C HIS A 214 16.55 11.33 4.61
N GLU A 215 16.96 11.76 5.78
CA GLU A 215 18.34 11.58 6.27
C GLU A 215 18.71 10.09 6.38
N ALA A 216 17.81 9.25 6.91
CA ALA A 216 18.04 7.82 7.06
C ALA A 216 18.01 7.04 5.73
N ALA A 217 17.12 7.40 4.83
CA ALA A 217 16.90 6.71 3.56
C ALA A 217 17.72 7.27 2.40
N ILE A 218 18.26 8.49 2.52
CA ILE A 218 18.93 9.26 1.45
C ILE A 218 18.01 9.47 0.24
N LYS A 219 16.71 9.44 0.46
CA LYS A 219 15.65 9.65 -0.55
C LYS A 219 14.35 10.05 0.13
N TYR A 220 13.51 10.77 -0.59
CA TYR A 220 12.15 11.05 -0.14
C TYR A 220 11.25 9.81 -0.29
N PRO A 221 10.19 9.69 0.54
CA PRO A 221 9.25 8.59 0.41
C PRO A 221 8.47 8.68 -0.92
N ASN A 222 8.29 7.54 -1.56
CA ASN A 222 7.37 7.39 -2.69
C ASN A 222 5.92 7.28 -2.22
N PHE A 223 5.73 6.74 -1.02
CA PHE A 223 4.42 6.55 -0.39
C PHE A 223 4.47 7.02 1.06
N VAL A 224 3.44 7.76 1.46
CA VAL A 224 3.18 8.14 2.86
C VAL A 224 1.93 7.40 3.29
N ALA A 225 2.09 6.39 4.14
CA ALA A 225 0.98 5.60 4.64
C ALA A 225 0.42 6.26 5.91
N VAL A 226 -0.85 6.57 5.88
CA VAL A 226 -1.61 7.20 6.98
C VAL A 226 -2.95 6.53 7.14
N ASP A 227 -3.48 6.52 8.34
CA ASP A 227 -4.89 6.28 8.57
C ASP A 227 -5.66 7.61 8.47
N TYR A 228 -6.96 7.56 8.16
CA TYR A 228 -7.83 8.74 8.09
C TYR A 228 -7.23 9.85 7.23
N VAL A 229 -6.92 9.54 5.99
CA VAL A 229 -6.28 10.47 5.03
C VAL A 229 -6.99 11.82 4.88
N GLU A 230 -8.30 11.85 5.15
CA GLU A 230 -9.13 13.07 5.11
C GLU A 230 -9.01 13.95 6.36
N ILE A 231 -8.31 13.48 7.41
CA ILE A 231 -8.14 14.20 8.68
C ILE A 231 -6.70 14.70 8.79
N GLY A 232 -6.52 15.90 9.26
CA GLY A 232 -5.21 16.50 9.55
C GLY A 232 -5.23 18.02 9.49
N ASN A 233 -4.52 18.65 10.41
CA ASN A 233 -4.38 20.09 10.45
C ASN A 233 -3.45 20.60 9.33
N HIS A 234 -3.52 21.90 9.04
CA HIS A 234 -2.67 22.60 8.07
C HIS A 234 -2.67 21.99 6.66
N GLY A 235 -3.77 21.36 6.27
CA GLY A 235 -3.91 20.68 4.96
C GLY A 235 -3.48 19.20 4.95
N GLY A 236 -3.06 18.69 6.11
CA GLY A 236 -2.86 17.27 6.38
C GLY A 236 -1.98 16.51 5.39
N PRO A 237 -2.28 15.23 5.15
CA PRO A 237 -1.47 14.38 4.27
C PRO A 237 -1.38 14.90 2.83
N THR A 238 -2.45 15.48 2.30
CA THR A 238 -2.47 16.03 0.92
C THR A 238 -1.42 17.12 0.74
N ARG A 239 -1.33 18.05 1.70
CA ARG A 239 -0.32 19.11 1.66
C ARG A 239 1.09 18.52 1.82
N ALA A 240 1.28 17.61 2.77
CA ALA A 240 2.58 16.99 3.00
C ALA A 240 3.13 16.30 1.75
N VAL A 241 2.28 15.57 1.00
CA VAL A 241 2.65 14.94 -0.26
C VAL A 241 2.94 15.97 -1.34
N SER A 242 2.13 17.05 -1.43
CA SER A 242 2.40 18.15 -2.37
C SER A 242 3.77 18.78 -2.12
N ASP A 243 4.13 19.00 -0.86
CA ASP A 243 5.43 19.57 -0.48
C ASP A 243 6.58 18.62 -0.85
N ILE A 244 6.43 17.31 -0.68
CA ILE A 244 7.41 16.30 -1.15
C ILE A 244 7.62 16.41 -2.66
N ASN A 245 6.53 16.47 -3.42
CA ASN A 245 6.60 16.59 -4.88
C ASN A 245 7.31 17.87 -5.33
N HIS A 246 7.10 18.98 -4.63
CA HIS A 246 7.82 20.24 -4.91
C HIS A 246 9.31 20.13 -4.61
N LEU A 247 9.69 19.50 -3.50
CA LEU A 247 11.10 19.27 -3.16
C LEU A 247 11.81 18.41 -4.22
N MET A 248 11.13 17.37 -4.72
CA MET A 248 11.67 16.48 -5.75
C MET A 248 11.75 17.17 -7.14
N ALA A 249 10.85 18.09 -7.44
CA ALA A 249 10.81 18.79 -8.71
C ALA A 249 11.82 19.95 -8.79
N THR A 250 12.32 20.44 -7.64
CA THR A 250 13.28 21.55 -7.61
C THR A 250 14.69 20.99 -7.83
N PRO A 251 15.39 21.30 -8.93
CA PRO A 251 16.78 20.88 -9.11
C PRO A 251 17.60 21.43 -7.97
N THR A 252 18.27 20.57 -7.20
CA THR A 252 19.29 21.01 -6.24
C THR A 252 20.32 21.78 -7.02
N ALA A 253 20.40 23.11 -6.78
CA ALA A 253 21.49 23.90 -7.34
C ALA A 253 22.79 23.25 -6.83
N THR A 254 23.51 22.61 -7.71
CA THR A 254 24.85 22.07 -7.45
C THR A 254 25.72 23.21 -6.94
N GLN A 255 26.09 23.16 -5.66
CA GLN A 255 27.17 23.96 -5.10
C GLN A 255 28.51 23.36 -5.51
#